data_0a4b14f13a796842179ac6e8f24f3b45
#
_entry.id   0a4b14f13a796842179ac6e8f24f3b45
#
_cell.length_a   1.000
_cell.length_b   1.000
_cell.length_c   1.000
_cell.angle_alpha   90.00
_cell.angle_beta   90.00
_cell.angle_gamma   90.00
#
_symmetry.space_group_name_H-M   'P 1'
#
loop_
_entity.id
_entity.type
_entity.pdbx_description
1 polymer ?
#
loop_
_entity_poly.entity_id
_entity_poly.type
_entity_poly.pdbx_seq_one_letter_code
_entity_poly.pdbx_strand_id
1 'polypeptide(L)'
;MSLRTTTIAFGSAILAGSIACSGSTTGPTSVVTSLVSVTPAGGATSVATSAPIVMAFSHAMGSGMEMYASLHEGDVTGPTVPGFMTWSSDRMTLTFAPMHPLKSATAYTLHMGGGMKDADGNPLDMTAHSMMGGQWASGSMMNGGSMMGGGGPMSGQEMGPGWVGSNGMFGMVFQFTTA
;
A
#
# COMPACT_ATOMS: atom_id res chain seq x y z
N MET A 1 -48.01 21.82 -82.93
CA MET A 1 -46.72 21.13 -82.77
C MET A 1 -46.33 21.21 -81.32
N SER A 2 -46.52 20.17 -80.54
CA SER A 2 -46.28 20.18 -79.10
C SER A 2 -45.07 19.28 -78.80
N LEU A 3 -44.00 19.84 -78.34
CA LEU A 3 -42.80 19.13 -77.87
C LEU A 3 -43.06 18.63 -76.44
N ARG A 4 -43.02 17.38 -76.22
CA ARG A 4 -43.02 16.78 -74.88
C ARG A 4 -41.58 16.58 -74.44
N THR A 5 -41.24 17.26 -73.42
CA THR A 5 -39.92 17.12 -72.71
C THR A 5 -40.05 16.00 -71.69
N THR A 6 -39.25 14.92 -71.84
CA THR A 6 -39.21 13.79 -70.94
C THR A 6 -38.06 14.09 -69.95
N THR A 7 -38.37 14.26 -68.67
CA THR A 7 -37.37 14.45 -67.60
C THR A 7 -36.99 13.07 -67.02
N ILE A 8 -35.71 12.71 -67.15
CA ILE A 8 -35.13 11.48 -66.52
C ILE A 8 -34.62 11.87 -65.19
N ALA A 9 -35.20 11.28 -64.14
CA ALA A 9 -34.71 11.42 -62.77
C ALA A 9 -33.63 10.36 -62.49
N PHE A 10 -32.39 10.83 -62.23
CA PHE A 10 -31.31 9.98 -61.70
C PHE A 10 -31.42 9.92 -60.18
N GLY A 11 -31.79 8.76 -59.68
CA GLY A 11 -31.75 8.45 -58.25
C GLY A 11 -30.32 8.11 -57.82
N SER A 12 -29.68 8.99 -57.04
CA SER A 12 -28.42 8.67 -56.38
C SER A 12 -28.70 7.96 -55.05
N ALA A 13 -28.37 6.67 -54.99
CA ALA A 13 -28.35 5.93 -53.74
C ALA A 13 -27.06 6.24 -52.97
N ILE A 14 -27.20 6.92 -51.85
CA ILE A 14 -26.08 7.15 -50.92
C ILE A 14 -26.01 5.96 -49.99
N LEU A 15 -24.99 5.11 -50.15
CA LEU A 15 -24.65 4.05 -49.21
C LEU A 15 -23.96 4.72 -47.99
N ALA A 16 -24.66 4.88 -46.90
CA ALA A 16 -24.08 5.29 -45.63
C ALA A 16 -23.31 4.10 -45.02
N GLY A 17 -22.01 4.06 -45.25
CA GLY A 17 -21.10 3.12 -44.57
C GLY A 17 -20.92 3.53 -43.10
N SER A 18 -21.50 2.78 -42.19
CA SER A 18 -21.25 2.92 -40.77
C SER A 18 -19.84 2.40 -40.45
N ILE A 19 -18.88 3.29 -40.27
CA ILE A 19 -17.57 2.94 -39.71
C ILE A 19 -17.78 2.77 -38.20
N ALA A 20 -17.95 1.52 -37.75
CA ALA A 20 -17.89 1.17 -36.36
C ALA A 20 -16.41 1.29 -35.90
N CYS A 21 -16.03 2.42 -35.36
CA CYS A 21 -14.81 2.52 -34.58
C CYS A 21 -14.98 1.69 -33.29
N SER A 22 -14.53 0.45 -33.33
CA SER A 22 -14.27 -0.34 -32.13
C SER A 22 -13.04 0.26 -31.46
N GLY A 23 -13.22 1.39 -30.79
CA GLY A 23 -12.22 1.91 -29.88
C GLY A 23 -12.17 0.98 -28.68
N SER A 24 -11.17 0.09 -28.64
CA SER A 24 -10.78 -0.56 -27.41
C SER A 24 -10.31 0.55 -26.48
N THR A 25 -11.19 1.03 -25.62
CA THR A 25 -10.77 1.84 -24.48
C THR A 25 -9.99 0.90 -23.56
N THR A 26 -8.67 0.86 -23.74
CA THR A 26 -7.77 0.38 -22.71
C THR A 26 -7.95 1.37 -21.57
N GLY A 27 -8.81 1.03 -20.60
CA GLY A 27 -8.94 1.81 -19.38
C GLY A 27 -7.56 1.96 -18.77
N PRO A 28 -7.27 3.04 -18.05
CA PRO A 28 -5.99 3.19 -17.37
C PRO A 28 -5.78 1.96 -16.53
N THR A 29 -4.70 1.24 -16.79
CA THR A 29 -4.28 0.12 -15.94
C THR A 29 -4.02 0.75 -14.57
N SER A 30 -4.85 0.40 -13.60
CA SER A 30 -4.66 0.84 -12.22
C SER A 30 -3.29 0.33 -11.79
N VAL A 31 -2.36 1.26 -11.63
CA VAL A 31 -1.03 0.96 -11.10
C VAL A 31 -1.20 0.71 -9.61
N VAL A 32 -0.85 -0.49 -9.17
CA VAL A 32 -0.93 -0.87 -7.76
C VAL A 32 0.42 -0.57 -7.13
N THR A 33 0.44 0.38 -6.20
CA THR A 33 1.62 0.68 -5.41
C THR A 33 1.70 -0.30 -4.25
N SER A 34 2.83 -0.97 -4.11
CA SER A 34 3.04 -2.00 -3.10
C SER A 34 4.34 -1.78 -2.32
N LEU A 35 4.37 -2.31 -1.10
CA LEU A 35 5.60 -2.46 -0.33
C LEU A 35 6.38 -3.66 -0.89
N VAL A 36 7.58 -3.41 -1.37
CA VAL A 36 8.44 -4.43 -1.98
C VAL A 36 9.23 -5.19 -0.92
N SER A 37 9.78 -4.48 0.06
CA SER A 37 10.55 -5.10 1.14
C SER A 37 10.58 -4.24 2.40
N VAL A 38 10.79 -4.91 3.51
CA VAL A 38 11.15 -4.29 4.81
C VAL A 38 12.41 -4.95 5.33
N THR A 39 13.33 -4.17 5.84
CA THR A 39 14.54 -4.63 6.52
C THR A 39 14.63 -3.91 7.87
N PRO A 40 14.73 -4.61 8.99
CA PRO A 40 14.71 -6.07 9.14
C PRO A 40 13.39 -6.69 8.65
N ALA A 41 13.47 -7.91 8.10
CA ALA A 41 12.27 -8.62 7.68
C ALA A 41 11.38 -8.94 8.89
N GLY A 42 10.09 -9.10 8.64
CA GLY A 42 9.18 -9.59 9.67
C GLY A 42 9.62 -10.94 10.22
N GLY A 43 9.63 -11.09 11.55
CA GLY A 43 10.11 -12.27 12.25
C GLY A 43 11.64 -12.33 12.42
N ALA A 44 12.39 -11.35 11.93
CA ALA A 44 13.85 -11.34 12.12
C ALA A 44 14.21 -11.31 13.60
N THR A 45 15.23 -12.10 13.96
CA THR A 45 15.81 -12.13 15.31
C THR A 45 17.27 -11.72 15.27
N SER A 46 17.81 -11.38 16.41
CA SER A 46 19.22 -10.95 16.54
C SER A 46 19.58 -9.76 15.65
N VAL A 47 18.66 -8.84 15.48
CA VAL A 47 18.87 -7.61 14.73
C VAL A 47 19.80 -6.70 15.52
N ALA A 48 20.79 -6.10 14.87
CA ALA A 48 21.69 -5.16 15.53
C ALA A 48 20.91 -3.96 16.07
N THR A 49 21.20 -3.54 17.28
CA THR A 49 20.49 -2.44 17.97
C THR A 49 20.63 -1.08 17.29
N SER A 50 21.63 -0.92 16.41
CA SER A 50 21.87 0.27 15.61
C SER A 50 21.40 0.14 14.15
N ALA A 51 20.79 -1.00 13.79
CA ALA A 51 20.36 -1.21 12.41
C ALA A 51 19.26 -0.21 12.02
N PRO A 52 19.35 0.44 10.84
CA PRO A 52 18.24 1.19 10.28
C PRO A 52 17.12 0.26 9.87
N ILE A 53 15.90 0.77 9.91
CA ILE A 53 14.75 0.08 9.33
C ILE A 53 14.49 0.69 7.96
N VAL A 54 14.49 -0.16 6.91
CA VAL A 54 14.37 0.27 5.52
C VAL A 54 13.13 -0.32 4.90
N MET A 55 12.30 0.51 4.29
CA MET A 55 11.09 0.14 3.59
C MET A 55 11.24 0.52 2.12
N ALA A 56 11.10 -0.44 1.20
CA ALA A 56 11.16 -0.21 -0.24
C ALA A 56 9.77 -0.36 -0.86
N PHE A 57 9.43 0.56 -1.76
CA PHE A 57 8.14 0.64 -2.43
C PHE A 57 8.30 0.44 -3.93
N SER A 58 7.26 -0.05 -4.60
CA SER A 58 7.26 -0.28 -6.04
C SER A 58 7.19 1.02 -6.87
N HIS A 59 6.74 2.11 -6.26
CA HIS A 59 6.58 3.42 -6.90
C HIS A 59 6.99 4.54 -5.94
N ALA A 60 7.28 5.71 -6.50
CA ALA A 60 7.61 6.90 -5.73
C ALA A 60 6.43 7.28 -4.82
N MET A 61 6.69 7.44 -3.54
CA MET A 61 5.66 7.78 -2.55
C MET A 61 5.37 9.29 -2.50
N GLY A 62 4.14 9.64 -2.16
CA GLY A 62 3.70 11.01 -2.00
C GLY A 62 4.46 11.76 -0.89
N SER A 63 4.40 13.09 -0.89
CA SER A 63 5.00 13.91 0.16
C SER A 63 4.27 13.73 1.48
N GLY A 64 5.00 13.70 2.61
CA GLY A 64 4.41 13.56 3.95
C GLY A 64 4.01 12.13 4.32
N MET A 65 4.29 11.13 3.47
CA MET A 65 3.89 9.75 3.75
C MET A 65 4.69 9.12 4.88
N GLU A 66 5.85 9.67 5.25
CA GLU A 66 6.63 9.26 6.42
C GLU A 66 5.84 9.34 7.73
N MET A 67 4.86 10.23 7.82
CA MET A 67 4.01 10.39 9.01
C MET A 67 3.13 9.16 9.31
N TYR A 68 2.94 8.29 8.31
CA TYR A 68 2.17 7.07 8.45
C TYR A 68 3.00 5.87 8.92
N ALA A 69 4.31 6.03 9.11
CA ALA A 69 5.19 4.98 9.60
C ALA A 69 5.69 5.31 11.01
N SER A 70 5.73 4.32 11.88
CA SER A 70 6.25 4.46 13.25
C SER A 70 6.84 3.14 13.72
N LEU A 71 7.88 3.23 14.57
CA LEU A 71 8.45 2.09 15.28
C LEU A 71 7.99 2.12 16.72
N HIS A 72 7.54 0.99 17.23
CA HIS A 72 7.09 0.82 18.61
C HIS A 72 7.92 -0.24 19.33
N GLU A 73 8.19 -0.04 20.62
CA GLU A 73 8.76 -1.07 21.48
C GLU A 73 7.64 -2.05 21.88
N GLY A 74 7.85 -3.33 21.65
CA GLY A 74 6.83 -4.34 21.85
C GLY A 74 5.87 -4.42 20.66
N ASP A 75 4.64 -4.08 20.86
CA ASP A 75 3.57 -4.07 19.86
C ASP A 75 3.17 -2.63 19.44
N VAL A 76 2.17 -2.49 18.57
CA VAL A 76 1.71 -1.17 18.05
C VAL A 76 1.11 -0.26 19.14
N THR A 77 0.83 -0.79 20.32
CA THR A 77 0.36 0.01 21.48
C THR A 77 1.50 0.42 22.40
N GLY A 78 2.70 -0.12 22.18
CA GLY A 78 3.89 0.21 22.93
C GLY A 78 4.41 1.62 22.68
N PRO A 79 5.38 2.07 23.46
CA PRO A 79 5.98 3.38 23.29
C PRO A 79 6.58 3.54 21.89
N THR A 80 6.34 4.68 21.26
CA THR A 80 6.99 5.02 19.98
C THR A 80 8.48 5.24 20.19
N VAL A 81 9.30 4.64 19.35
CA VAL A 81 10.76 4.83 19.34
C VAL A 81 11.08 6.13 18.61
N PRO A 82 11.80 7.07 19.26
CA PRO A 82 12.25 8.28 18.59
C PRO A 82 13.29 7.99 17.50
N GLY A 83 13.16 8.66 16.36
CA GLY A 83 14.07 8.48 15.23
C GLY A 83 13.82 9.46 14.11
N PHE A 84 14.60 9.32 13.06
CA PHE A 84 14.51 10.15 11.86
C PHE A 84 14.05 9.32 10.68
N MET A 85 13.06 9.82 9.96
CA MET A 85 12.60 9.27 8.69
C MET A 85 13.24 10.04 7.54
N THR A 86 13.83 9.31 6.59
CA THR A 86 14.49 9.91 5.43
C THR A 86 14.09 9.16 4.16
N TRP A 87 13.60 9.89 3.17
CA TRP A 87 13.33 9.36 1.84
C TRP A 87 14.59 9.37 0.97
N SER A 88 14.75 8.35 0.13
CA SER A 88 15.65 8.41 -1.02
C SER A 88 15.22 9.49 -2.01
N SER A 89 16.13 9.91 -2.89
CA SER A 89 15.85 10.97 -3.87
C SER A 89 14.72 10.62 -4.85
N ASP A 90 14.55 9.34 -5.16
CA ASP A 90 13.48 8.80 -6.00
C ASP A 90 12.18 8.53 -5.21
N ARG A 91 12.19 8.74 -3.88
CA ARG A 91 11.08 8.50 -2.96
C ARG A 91 10.54 7.06 -2.96
N MET A 92 11.34 6.11 -3.42
CA MET A 92 10.98 4.69 -3.42
C MET A 92 11.50 3.95 -2.19
N THR A 93 12.34 4.60 -1.37
CA THR A 93 12.87 4.00 -0.14
C THR A 93 12.72 4.95 1.03
N LEU A 94 12.07 4.48 2.09
CA LEU A 94 11.99 5.18 3.37
C LEU A 94 12.91 4.48 4.38
N THR A 95 13.79 5.25 5.00
CA THR A 95 14.70 4.75 6.03
C THR A 95 14.34 5.40 7.37
N PHE A 96 14.11 4.59 8.38
CA PHE A 96 14.03 5.02 9.76
C PHE A 96 15.35 4.73 10.46
N ALA A 97 15.96 5.77 11.03
CA ALA A 97 17.15 5.67 11.86
C ALA A 97 16.77 5.99 13.30
N PRO A 98 16.86 5.04 14.25
CA PRO A 98 16.61 5.30 15.66
C PRO A 98 17.57 6.40 16.18
N MET A 99 17.06 7.31 16.99
CA MET A 99 17.88 8.38 17.60
C MET A 99 18.94 7.83 18.58
N HIS A 100 18.63 6.72 19.21
CA HIS A 100 19.52 5.98 20.11
C HIS A 100 19.49 4.51 19.73
N PRO A 101 20.55 3.73 20.04
CA PRO A 101 20.50 2.29 19.87
C PRO A 101 19.26 1.69 20.53
N LEU A 102 18.62 0.78 19.83
CA LEU A 102 17.49 0.01 20.37
C LEU A 102 17.96 -0.81 21.58
N LYS A 103 17.06 -1.17 22.46
CA LYS A 103 17.38 -2.08 23.58
C LYS A 103 17.71 -3.47 23.03
N SER A 104 18.64 -4.17 23.65
CA SER A 104 18.96 -5.55 23.27
C SER A 104 17.86 -6.51 23.73
N ALA A 105 17.79 -7.68 23.07
CA ALA A 105 16.85 -8.76 23.34
C ALA A 105 15.38 -8.28 23.45
N THR A 106 15.02 -7.24 22.67
CA THR A 106 13.72 -6.57 22.76
C THR A 106 12.98 -6.66 21.43
N ALA A 107 11.68 -6.99 21.52
CA ALA A 107 10.81 -6.97 20.35
C ALA A 107 10.45 -5.54 19.97
N TYR A 108 10.41 -5.27 18.68
CA TYR A 108 9.98 -4.01 18.10
C TYR A 108 8.97 -4.26 16.99
N THR A 109 8.04 -3.34 16.83
CA THR A 109 7.01 -3.39 15.81
C THR A 109 7.06 -2.14 14.96
N LEU A 110 7.40 -2.30 13.69
CA LEU A 110 7.19 -1.28 12.67
C LEU A 110 5.71 -1.29 12.28
N HIS A 111 5.06 -0.16 12.37
CA HIS A 111 3.69 0.06 11.95
C HIS A 111 3.66 1.03 10.77
N MET A 112 2.94 0.67 9.71
CA MET A 112 2.61 1.57 8.60
C MET A 112 1.10 1.68 8.49
N GLY A 113 0.58 2.88 8.74
CA GLY A 113 -0.86 3.15 8.74
C GLY A 113 -1.48 3.13 7.35
N GLY A 114 -2.73 2.70 7.27
CA GLY A 114 -3.54 2.86 6.06
C GLY A 114 -3.77 4.35 5.76
N GLY A 115 -3.60 4.71 4.50
CA GLY A 115 -3.68 6.10 4.05
C GLY A 115 -2.43 6.56 3.30
N MET A 116 -1.37 5.74 3.30
CA MET A 116 -0.22 5.99 2.45
C MET A 116 -0.59 5.94 0.97
N LYS A 117 -0.04 6.87 0.20
CA LYS A 117 -0.27 7.01 -1.23
C LYS A 117 1.04 7.25 -1.97
N ASP A 118 1.08 6.83 -3.22
CA ASP A 118 2.17 7.20 -4.11
C ASP A 118 2.08 8.67 -4.57
N ALA A 119 3.03 9.10 -5.39
CA ALA A 119 3.10 10.46 -5.90
C ALA A 119 1.94 10.81 -6.84
N ASP A 120 1.30 9.80 -7.44
CA ASP A 120 0.14 9.94 -8.31
C ASP A 120 -1.20 9.89 -7.55
N GLY A 121 -1.14 9.65 -6.23
CA GLY A 121 -2.31 9.58 -5.35
C GLY A 121 -2.95 8.20 -5.25
N ASN A 122 -2.36 7.16 -5.83
CA ASN A 122 -2.86 5.79 -5.69
C ASN A 122 -2.55 5.26 -4.29
N PRO A 123 -3.50 4.56 -3.65
CA PRO A 123 -3.26 4.01 -2.33
C PRO A 123 -2.21 2.90 -2.35
N LEU A 124 -1.44 2.80 -1.27
CA LEU A 124 -0.56 1.66 -1.05
C LEU A 124 -1.41 0.40 -0.80
N ASP A 125 -1.11 -0.68 -1.52
CA ASP A 125 -1.74 -1.98 -1.31
C ASP A 125 -1.29 -2.58 0.01
N MET A 126 -2.18 -2.55 1.00
CA MET A 126 -1.95 -3.11 2.32
C MET A 126 -2.16 -4.63 2.38
N THR A 127 -2.62 -5.24 1.30
CA THR A 127 -2.89 -6.69 1.27
C THR A 127 -1.67 -7.51 0.87
N ALA A 128 -0.75 -6.94 0.12
CA ALA A 128 0.40 -7.63 -0.45
C ALA A 128 1.47 -8.04 0.58
N HIS A 129 1.46 -7.45 1.78
CA HIS A 129 2.47 -7.69 2.80
C HIS A 129 2.43 -9.09 3.41
N SER A 130 1.33 -9.82 3.30
CA SER A 130 1.23 -11.21 3.74
C SER A 130 2.30 -12.10 3.08
N MET A 131 2.83 -11.68 1.95
CA MET A 131 3.91 -12.37 1.25
C MET A 131 5.30 -12.10 1.86
N MET A 132 5.42 -11.15 2.76
CA MET A 132 6.70 -10.65 3.27
C MET A 132 7.13 -11.27 4.58
N GLY A 133 6.69 -12.47 4.90
CA GLY A 133 7.21 -13.17 6.07
C GLY A 133 6.20 -13.97 6.89
N GLY A 134 5.01 -14.17 6.41
CA GLY A 134 4.04 -15.07 7.06
C GLY A 134 3.54 -14.62 8.43
N GLN A 135 4.01 -13.51 8.96
CA GLN A 135 3.60 -13.01 10.28
C GLN A 135 2.12 -12.67 10.35
N TRP A 136 1.54 -12.38 9.22
CA TRP A 136 0.14 -11.97 9.13
C TRP A 136 -0.79 -13.09 8.80
N ALA A 137 -0.32 -14.10 8.08
CA ALA A 137 -1.14 -15.25 7.72
C ALA A 137 -1.71 -15.96 8.94
N SER A 138 -1.00 -15.93 10.04
CA SER A 138 -1.44 -16.50 11.31
C SER A 138 -1.94 -15.47 12.30
N GLY A 139 -1.78 -14.19 11.99
CA GLY A 139 -2.26 -13.11 12.85
C GLY A 139 -1.68 -13.16 14.25
N SER A 140 -0.38 -13.48 14.43
CA SER A 140 0.19 -13.52 15.79
C SER A 140 -0.05 -12.22 16.54
N MET A 141 -0.02 -11.10 15.85
CA MET A 141 -0.43 -9.81 16.40
C MET A 141 -1.94 -9.68 16.51
N MET A 142 -2.67 -10.34 15.64
CA MET A 142 -4.13 -10.35 15.60
C MET A 142 -4.73 -11.43 16.50
N ASN A 143 -4.03 -12.54 16.68
CA ASN A 143 -4.46 -13.66 17.55
C ASN A 143 -3.78 -13.64 18.91
N GLY A 144 -2.75 -12.84 19.09
CA GLY A 144 -1.92 -12.77 20.30
C GLY A 144 -2.58 -12.05 21.47
N GLY A 145 -3.84 -12.03 21.56
CA GLY A 145 -4.62 -11.71 22.75
C GLY A 145 -4.66 -10.23 23.14
N SER A 146 -3.60 -9.57 23.45
CA SER A 146 -3.67 -8.28 24.12
C SER A 146 -4.23 -7.13 23.26
N MET A 147 -4.04 -7.17 21.96
CA MET A 147 -4.57 -6.14 21.07
C MET A 147 -6.01 -6.37 20.66
N MET A 148 -6.46 -7.64 20.73
CA MET A 148 -7.79 -8.04 20.29
C MET A 148 -8.70 -8.42 21.47
N GLY A 149 -8.12 -8.71 22.62
CA GLY A 149 -8.85 -9.21 23.80
C GLY A 149 -9.69 -8.17 24.54
N GLY A 150 -9.70 -6.92 24.10
CA GLY A 150 -10.36 -5.83 24.78
C GLY A 150 -11.65 -5.31 24.14
N GLY A 151 -12.24 -6.01 23.19
CA GLY A 151 -13.47 -5.49 22.55
C GLY A 151 -13.26 -4.17 21.81
N GLY A 152 -12.04 -3.91 21.35
CA GLY A 152 -11.70 -2.73 20.59
C GLY A 152 -12.30 -2.75 19.17
N PRO A 153 -12.15 -1.67 18.42
CA PRO A 153 -12.73 -1.50 17.08
C PRO A 153 -12.24 -2.51 16.04
N MET A 154 -11.38 -3.46 16.45
CA MET A 154 -10.83 -4.51 15.59
C MET A 154 -11.63 -5.80 15.60
N SER A 155 -12.59 -5.90 16.50
CA SER A 155 -13.48 -7.05 16.59
C SER A 155 -14.27 -7.22 15.29
N GLY A 156 -14.07 -8.35 14.62
CA GLY A 156 -14.72 -8.65 13.34
C GLY A 156 -13.92 -8.26 12.10
N GLN A 157 -12.69 -7.76 12.26
CA GLN A 157 -11.81 -7.39 11.14
C GLN A 157 -10.55 -8.26 11.05
N GLU A 158 -10.56 -9.38 11.72
CA GLU A 158 -9.45 -10.34 11.75
C GLU A 158 -9.16 -10.98 10.39
N MET A 159 -10.09 -10.82 9.47
CA MET A 159 -9.97 -11.37 8.11
C MET A 159 -9.04 -10.56 7.22
N GLY A 160 -8.69 -9.35 7.62
CA GLY A 160 -7.77 -8.50 6.88
C GLY A 160 -6.32 -8.71 7.29
N PRO A 161 -5.40 -8.47 6.39
CA PRO A 161 -3.98 -8.48 6.72
C PRO A 161 -3.61 -7.23 7.54
N GLY A 162 -2.82 -7.41 8.60
CA GLY A 162 -2.33 -6.32 9.43
C GLY A 162 -3.30 -5.84 10.51
N TRP A 163 -3.17 -4.59 10.88
CA TRP A 163 -3.87 -3.97 11.98
C TRP A 163 -4.82 -2.87 11.48
N VAL A 164 -5.99 -2.78 12.08
CA VAL A 164 -6.96 -1.72 11.75
C VAL A 164 -6.80 -0.55 12.70
N GLY A 165 -6.46 0.61 12.15
CA GLY A 165 -6.36 1.85 12.91
C GLY A 165 -7.71 2.41 13.33
N SER A 166 -7.68 3.41 14.21
CA SER A 166 -8.90 4.10 14.69
C SER A 166 -9.70 4.77 13.56
N ASN A 167 -9.10 4.99 12.41
CA ASN A 167 -9.76 5.51 11.20
C ASN A 167 -10.46 4.42 10.37
N GLY A 168 -10.45 3.16 10.84
CA GLY A 168 -11.05 2.02 10.14
C GLY A 168 -10.22 1.50 8.95
N MET A 169 -9.02 2.02 8.73
CA MET A 169 -8.15 1.57 7.64
C MET A 169 -7.14 0.54 8.13
N PHE A 170 -6.87 -0.45 7.30
CA PHE A 170 -5.81 -1.42 7.58
C PHE A 170 -4.45 -0.76 7.53
N GLY A 171 -3.56 -1.17 8.44
CA GLY A 171 -2.15 -0.87 8.43
C GLY A 171 -1.33 -2.15 8.29
N MET A 172 -0.09 -2.02 7.84
CA MET A 172 0.90 -3.09 7.87
C MET A 172 1.70 -3.00 9.16
N VAL A 173 2.06 -4.14 9.71
CA VAL A 173 2.86 -4.26 10.95
C VAL A 173 3.93 -5.31 10.73
N PHE A 174 5.16 -5.03 11.10
CA PHE A 174 6.31 -5.94 10.98
C PHE A 174 7.03 -6.00 12.32
N GLN A 175 7.17 -7.18 12.87
CA GLN A 175 7.83 -7.37 14.14
C GLN A 175 9.22 -7.98 13.95
N PHE A 176 10.20 -7.52 14.71
CA PHE A 176 11.54 -8.10 14.78
C PHE A 176 12.05 -8.03 16.22
N THR A 177 13.11 -8.79 16.51
CA THR A 177 13.76 -8.80 17.84
C THR A 177 15.23 -8.49 17.69
N THR A 178 15.73 -7.59 18.53
CA THR A 178 17.14 -7.21 18.57
C THR A 178 18.01 -8.30 19.22
N ALA A 179 19.32 -8.21 18.97
CA ALA A 179 20.34 -9.08 19.57
C ALA A 179 20.46 -8.84 21.08
#